data_489bb6324fb7d813268ab361467e9aad
#
_entry.id   489bb6324fb7d813268ab361467e9aad
#
_cell.length_a   1.000
_cell.length_b   1.000
_cell.length_c   1.000
_cell.angle_alpha   90.00
_cell.angle_beta   90.00
_cell.angle_gamma   90.00
#
_symmetry.space_group_name_H-M   'P 1'
#
loop_
_entity.id
_entity.type
_entity.pdbx_description
1 polymer ?
#
loop_
_entity_poly.entity_id
_entity_poly.type
_entity_poly.pdbx_seq_one_letter_code
_entity_poly.pdbx_strand_id
1 'polypeptide(L)'
;VKTQYAGHAEKIAATAAKEKVDIVVAIGGDGTINEIGRALIHTDTALGIIPCGSGNGLARHLQIPLEPKAAIDIINESSVACIDYGKINNIPFFCTCGVGFDAFVSLKFADSGKRGLLTYLENTLHESLSYKPETYEIENEEGTVKYKAFLIACGNASQYGNNAYIACLLYTSPSPR
;
A
#
# COMPACT_ATOMS: atom_id res chain seq x y z
N VAL A 1 19.96 6.14 -2.03
CA VAL A 1 20.12 5.39 -3.30
C VAL A 1 18.88 5.62 -4.16
N LYS A 2 19.05 5.79 -5.49
CA LYS A 2 17.95 5.92 -6.44
C LYS A 2 17.61 4.55 -7.01
N THR A 3 16.31 4.17 -6.96
CA THR A 3 15.81 2.93 -7.58
C THR A 3 15.82 3.03 -9.10
N GLN A 4 16.05 1.92 -9.80
CA GLN A 4 16.21 1.87 -11.25
C GLN A 4 15.11 1.06 -11.95
N TYR A 5 14.44 0.15 -11.24
CA TYR A 5 13.40 -0.74 -11.75
C TYR A 5 12.47 -1.17 -10.60
N ALA A 6 11.32 -1.73 -10.93
CA ALA A 6 10.39 -2.30 -9.94
C ALA A 6 11.05 -3.47 -9.17
N GLY A 7 10.88 -3.51 -7.86
CA GLY A 7 11.54 -4.48 -6.97
C GLY A 7 12.97 -4.11 -6.56
N HIS A 8 13.53 -2.99 -7.07
CA HIS A 8 14.89 -2.58 -6.67
C HIS A 8 14.94 -2.05 -5.24
N ALA A 9 13.87 -1.35 -4.80
CA ALA A 9 13.78 -0.84 -3.44
C ALA A 9 13.76 -1.98 -2.40
N GLU A 10 13.07 -3.08 -2.69
CA GLU A 10 13.06 -4.28 -1.85
C GLU A 10 14.47 -4.87 -1.68
N LYS A 11 15.25 -5.00 -2.77
CA LYS A 11 16.62 -5.53 -2.70
C LYS A 11 17.56 -4.64 -1.89
N ILE A 12 17.45 -3.31 -2.07
CA ILE A 12 18.24 -2.35 -1.29
C ILE A 12 17.91 -2.44 0.20
N ALA A 13 16.61 -2.47 0.53
CA ALA A 13 16.15 -2.57 1.90
C ALA A 13 16.56 -3.90 2.56
N ALA A 14 16.47 -5.01 1.82
CA ALA A 14 16.93 -6.32 2.31
C ALA A 14 18.43 -6.34 2.61
N THR A 15 19.26 -5.64 1.81
CA THR A 15 20.69 -5.49 2.07
C THR A 15 20.92 -4.66 3.33
N ALA A 16 20.25 -3.50 3.44
CA ALA A 16 20.34 -2.63 4.60
C ALA A 16 19.94 -3.34 5.91
N ALA A 17 18.87 -4.13 5.87
CA ALA A 17 18.43 -4.94 7.03
C ALA A 17 19.47 -5.99 7.43
N LYS A 18 20.14 -6.65 6.46
CA LYS A 18 21.26 -7.58 6.75
C LYS A 18 22.46 -6.88 7.37
N GLU A 19 22.72 -5.64 6.97
CA GLU A 19 23.76 -4.78 7.54
C GLU A 19 23.37 -4.17 8.89
N LYS A 20 22.12 -4.45 9.35
CA LYS A 20 21.56 -4.00 10.65
C LYS A 20 21.56 -2.48 10.80
N VAL A 21 21.20 -1.76 9.73
CA VAL A 21 20.97 -0.32 9.84
C VAL A 21 19.73 -0.06 10.70
N ASP A 22 19.73 1.00 11.49
CA ASP A 22 18.62 1.33 12.38
C ASP A 22 17.33 1.68 11.61
N ILE A 23 17.47 2.45 10.52
CA ILE A 23 16.34 2.97 9.76
C ILE A 23 16.63 2.93 8.26
N VAL A 24 15.66 2.46 7.47
CA VAL A 24 15.59 2.65 6.02
C VAL A 24 14.51 3.67 5.71
N VAL A 25 14.88 4.79 5.07
CA VAL A 25 13.92 5.85 4.72
C VAL A 25 13.43 5.68 3.28
N ALA A 26 12.13 5.44 3.12
CA ALA A 26 11.44 5.40 1.85
C ALA A 26 11.07 6.82 1.40
N ILE A 27 11.70 7.31 0.32
CA ILE A 27 11.32 8.57 -0.33
C ILE A 27 10.56 8.20 -1.61
N GLY A 28 9.22 8.22 -1.55
CA GLY A 28 8.42 7.75 -2.67
C GLY A 28 6.93 7.64 -2.38
N GLY A 29 6.21 6.95 -3.26
CA GLY A 29 4.80 6.63 -3.10
C GLY A 29 4.58 5.23 -2.52
N ASP A 30 3.28 4.82 -2.46
CA ASP A 30 2.84 3.58 -1.83
C ASP A 30 3.55 2.33 -2.38
N GLY A 31 3.86 2.29 -3.67
CA GLY A 31 4.59 1.17 -4.27
C GLY A 31 6.01 1.02 -3.71
N THR A 32 6.76 2.12 -3.59
CA THR A 32 8.12 2.12 -3.01
C THR A 32 8.08 1.74 -1.53
N ILE A 33 7.11 2.28 -0.79
CA ILE A 33 6.91 1.96 0.62
C ILE A 33 6.60 0.47 0.79
N ASN A 34 5.75 -0.09 -0.09
CA ASN A 34 5.39 -1.50 -0.05
C ASN A 34 6.58 -2.43 -0.37
N GLU A 35 7.40 -2.09 -1.36
CA GLU A 35 8.64 -2.84 -1.68
C GLU A 35 9.60 -2.85 -0.48
N ILE A 36 9.88 -1.69 0.11
CA ILE A 36 10.78 -1.57 1.26
C ILE A 36 10.20 -2.30 2.48
N GLY A 37 8.92 -2.04 2.79
CA GLY A 37 8.24 -2.65 3.93
C GLY A 37 8.31 -4.18 3.89
N ARG A 38 8.10 -4.81 2.72
CA ARG A 38 8.20 -6.27 2.56
C ARG A 38 9.56 -6.82 2.99
N ALA A 39 10.64 -6.11 2.64
CA ALA A 39 11.99 -6.52 2.99
C ALA A 39 12.30 -6.34 4.49
N LEU A 40 11.57 -5.46 5.18
CA LEU A 40 11.80 -5.14 6.58
C LEU A 40 10.91 -5.91 7.56
N ILE A 41 9.95 -6.71 7.07
CA ILE A 41 9.08 -7.54 7.92
C ILE A 41 9.94 -8.46 8.80
N HIS A 42 9.67 -8.44 10.12
CA HIS A 42 10.38 -9.23 11.12
C HIS A 42 11.90 -8.96 11.19
N THR A 43 12.32 -7.74 10.85
CA THR A 43 13.69 -7.24 11.09
C THR A 43 13.67 -6.18 12.16
N ASP A 44 14.85 -5.86 12.72
CA ASP A 44 15.02 -4.78 13.69
C ASP A 44 15.17 -3.40 13.03
N THR A 45 15.22 -3.35 11.69
CA THR A 45 15.37 -2.11 10.92
C THR A 45 14.00 -1.42 10.78
N ALA A 46 13.90 -0.19 11.25
CA ALA A 46 12.69 0.61 11.12
C ALA A 46 12.49 1.18 9.71
N LEU A 47 11.24 1.44 9.33
CA LEU A 47 10.85 2.13 8.11
C LEU A 47 10.51 3.59 8.39
N GLY A 48 11.30 4.52 7.88
CA GLY A 48 10.95 5.93 7.79
C GLY A 48 10.24 6.24 6.47
N ILE A 49 9.26 7.14 6.46
CA ILE A 49 8.48 7.46 5.27
C ILE A 49 8.54 8.96 4.97
N ILE A 50 8.99 9.32 3.75
CA ILE A 50 8.86 10.65 3.17
C ILE A 50 7.95 10.51 1.94
N PRO A 51 6.66 10.91 2.05
CA PRO A 51 5.66 10.63 1.02
C PRO A 51 5.84 11.56 -0.19
N CYS A 52 6.15 10.98 -1.36
CA CYS A 52 6.34 11.70 -2.62
C CYS A 52 5.49 11.10 -3.76
N GLY A 53 4.52 10.26 -3.46
CA GLY A 53 3.60 9.65 -4.43
C GLY A 53 2.35 10.47 -4.67
N SER A 54 1.49 10.00 -5.58
CA SER A 54 0.20 10.63 -5.88
C SER A 54 -0.89 10.30 -4.85
N GLY A 55 -0.87 9.10 -4.26
CA GLY A 55 -1.87 8.62 -3.29
C GLY A 55 -1.44 8.80 -1.84
N ASN A 56 -0.28 8.25 -1.51
CA ASN A 56 0.33 8.24 -0.18
C ASN A 56 -0.63 7.71 0.90
N GLY A 57 -1.33 6.59 0.59
CA GLY A 57 -2.37 6.03 1.43
C GLY A 57 -1.88 5.61 2.82
N LEU A 58 -0.75 4.90 2.88
CA LEU A 58 -0.18 4.47 4.17
C LEU A 58 0.33 5.66 4.98
N ALA A 59 1.02 6.63 4.35
CA ALA A 59 1.50 7.81 5.05
C ALA A 59 0.34 8.63 5.64
N ARG A 60 -0.73 8.83 4.88
CA ARG A 60 -1.95 9.52 5.36
C ARG A 60 -2.63 8.76 6.50
N HIS A 61 -2.70 7.43 6.40
CA HIS A 61 -3.25 6.58 7.46
C HIS A 61 -2.46 6.72 8.76
N LEU A 62 -1.13 6.73 8.67
CA LEU A 62 -0.23 6.91 9.81
C LEU A 62 -0.07 8.39 10.24
N GLN A 63 -0.83 9.31 9.63
CA GLN A 63 -0.77 10.75 9.91
C GLN A 63 0.61 11.38 9.68
N ILE A 64 1.42 10.80 8.80
CA ILE A 64 2.70 11.35 8.39
C ILE A 64 2.45 12.55 7.47
N PRO A 65 3.04 13.73 7.75
CA PRO A 65 2.88 14.91 6.91
C PRO A 65 3.35 14.66 5.48
N LEU A 66 2.62 15.26 4.50
CA LEU A 66 3.00 15.15 3.08
C LEU A 66 4.11 16.14 2.70
N GLU A 67 4.36 17.13 3.53
CA GLU A 67 5.46 18.07 3.35
C GLU A 67 6.77 17.38 3.78
N PRO A 68 7.80 17.30 2.89
CA PRO A 68 8.99 16.50 3.13
C PRO A 68 9.75 16.89 4.40
N LYS A 69 9.84 18.19 4.69
CA LYS A 69 10.55 18.65 5.90
C LYS A 69 9.86 18.18 7.17
N ALA A 70 8.53 18.34 7.24
CA ALA A 70 7.76 17.88 8.39
C ALA A 70 7.80 16.34 8.54
N ALA A 71 7.86 15.59 7.43
CA ALA A 71 8.06 14.14 7.48
C ALA A 71 9.44 13.76 8.03
N ILE A 72 10.50 14.52 7.71
CA ILE A 72 11.85 14.33 8.28
C ILE A 72 11.82 14.65 9.79
N ASP A 73 11.15 15.71 10.20
CA ASP A 73 11.04 16.07 11.61
C ASP A 73 10.36 14.94 12.42
N ILE A 74 9.31 14.31 11.87
CA ILE A 74 8.69 13.10 12.45
C ILE A 74 9.70 11.96 12.61
N ILE A 75 10.52 11.67 11.59
CA ILE A 75 11.53 10.61 11.66
C ILE A 75 12.57 10.89 12.77
N ASN A 76 12.93 12.15 12.97
CA ASN A 76 13.93 12.54 13.96
C ASN A 76 13.39 12.57 15.40
N GLU A 77 12.12 12.91 15.58
CA GLU A 77 11.54 13.21 16.89
C GLU A 77 10.65 12.08 17.43
N SER A 78 10.17 11.18 16.57
CA SER A 78 9.21 10.15 16.95
C SER A 78 9.88 8.86 17.39
N SER A 79 9.15 8.10 18.20
CA SER A 79 9.50 6.72 18.53
C SER A 79 9.04 5.77 17.43
N VAL A 80 9.76 4.64 17.29
CA VAL A 80 9.36 3.57 16.38
C VAL A 80 8.09 2.89 16.92
N ALA A 81 7.09 2.72 16.05
CA ALA A 81 5.86 2.00 16.34
C ALA A 81 5.75 0.73 15.48
N CYS A 82 5.20 -0.33 16.06
CA CYS A 82 4.86 -1.52 15.30
C CYS A 82 3.49 -1.33 14.64
N ILE A 83 3.40 -1.69 13.37
CA ILE A 83 2.14 -1.70 12.63
C ILE A 83 1.84 -3.12 12.14
N ASP A 84 0.56 -3.44 12.02
CA ASP A 84 0.12 -4.69 11.40
C ASP A 84 0.34 -4.65 9.89
N TYR A 85 0.41 -5.81 9.27
CA TYR A 85 0.38 -5.98 7.82
C TYR A 85 -0.55 -7.13 7.44
N GLY A 86 -1.17 -7.04 6.28
CA GLY A 86 -1.98 -8.12 5.74
C GLY A 86 -1.17 -9.02 4.80
N LYS A 87 -1.66 -10.22 4.56
CA LYS A 87 -1.17 -11.15 3.55
C LYS A 87 -2.30 -11.62 2.65
N ILE A 88 -2.06 -11.64 1.34
CA ILE A 88 -2.92 -12.29 0.36
C ILE A 88 -2.05 -13.15 -0.55
N ASN A 89 -2.38 -14.43 -0.72
CA ASN A 89 -1.55 -15.40 -1.46
C ASN A 89 -0.06 -15.34 -1.08
N ASN A 90 0.23 -15.23 0.23
CA ASN A 90 1.57 -15.05 0.80
C ASN A 90 2.29 -13.73 0.42
N ILE A 91 1.63 -12.80 -0.25
CA ILE A 91 2.18 -11.49 -0.57
C ILE A 91 1.79 -10.50 0.51
N PRO A 92 2.75 -9.89 1.24
CA PRO A 92 2.46 -8.88 2.23
C PRO A 92 1.96 -7.57 1.61
N PHE A 93 1.05 -6.88 2.31
CA PHE A 93 0.61 -5.53 1.99
C PHE A 93 0.40 -4.72 3.28
N PHE A 94 0.62 -3.41 3.23
CA PHE A 94 0.60 -2.53 4.39
C PHE A 94 -0.58 -1.55 4.38
N CYS A 95 -1.10 -1.25 3.21
CA CYS A 95 -2.20 -0.30 3.05
C CYS A 95 -3.51 -1.03 2.69
N THR A 96 -3.71 -1.29 1.43
CA THR A 96 -4.87 -2.00 0.91
C THR A 96 -4.42 -3.03 -0.12
N CYS A 97 -5.19 -4.07 -0.29
CA CYS A 97 -5.05 -4.98 -1.43
C CYS A 97 -6.44 -5.31 -1.98
N GLY A 98 -6.50 -5.73 -3.23
CA GLY A 98 -7.77 -6.09 -3.84
C GLY A 98 -7.60 -6.82 -5.15
N VAL A 99 -8.73 -7.36 -5.62
CA VAL A 99 -8.86 -8.02 -6.91
C VAL A 99 -10.12 -7.54 -7.60
N GLY A 100 -10.16 -7.65 -8.91
CA GLY A 100 -11.30 -7.23 -9.69
C GLY A 100 -11.11 -5.88 -10.34
N PHE A 101 -12.16 -5.08 -10.38
CA PHE A 101 -12.20 -3.84 -11.12
C PHE A 101 -11.15 -2.82 -10.69
N ASP A 102 -10.92 -2.63 -9.39
CA ASP A 102 -9.92 -1.70 -8.88
C ASP A 102 -8.49 -2.09 -9.26
N ALA A 103 -8.16 -3.39 -9.21
CA ALA A 103 -6.89 -3.90 -9.66
C ALA A 103 -6.71 -3.75 -11.19
N PHE A 104 -7.79 -4.00 -11.95
CA PHE A 104 -7.80 -3.81 -13.40
C PHE A 104 -7.54 -2.36 -13.81
N VAL A 105 -8.21 -1.39 -13.15
CA VAL A 105 -8.01 0.04 -13.40
C VAL A 105 -6.60 0.49 -12.98
N SER A 106 -6.10 -0.01 -11.85
CA SER A 106 -4.75 0.28 -11.37
C SER A 106 -3.67 -0.18 -12.35
N LEU A 107 -3.83 -1.37 -12.95
CA LEU A 107 -2.93 -1.89 -13.98
C LEU A 107 -2.96 -1.01 -15.23
N LYS A 108 -4.15 -0.67 -15.73
CA LYS A 108 -4.32 0.21 -16.91
C LYS A 108 -3.71 1.60 -16.67
N PHE A 109 -3.87 2.14 -15.46
CA PHE A 109 -3.27 3.41 -15.08
C PHE A 109 -1.73 3.35 -15.08
N ALA A 110 -1.15 2.27 -14.57
CA ALA A 110 0.30 2.06 -14.58
C ALA A 110 0.86 2.02 -16.03
N ASP A 111 0.16 1.37 -16.94
CA ASP A 111 0.56 1.21 -18.34
C ASP A 111 0.38 2.51 -19.16
N SER A 112 -0.55 3.39 -18.79
CA SER A 112 -0.87 4.60 -19.55
C SER A 112 0.26 5.65 -19.57
N GLY A 113 1.22 5.56 -18.65
CA GLY A 113 2.33 6.53 -18.51
C GLY A 113 1.89 7.94 -18.11
N LYS A 114 0.59 8.22 -18.02
CA LYS A 114 0.02 9.49 -17.61
C LYS A 114 -0.31 9.47 -16.13
N ARG A 115 0.17 10.46 -15.38
CA ARG A 115 -0.11 10.62 -13.95
C ARG A 115 -1.12 11.76 -13.76
N GLY A 116 -2.21 11.50 -13.05
CA GLY A 116 -3.18 12.52 -12.66
C GLY A 116 -4.56 11.95 -12.34
N LEU A 117 -5.25 12.60 -11.40
CA LEU A 117 -6.56 12.17 -10.91
C LEU A 117 -7.62 12.16 -12.03
N LEU A 118 -7.60 13.14 -12.93
CA LEU A 118 -8.57 13.24 -14.03
C LEU A 118 -8.46 12.07 -15.01
N THR A 119 -7.24 11.69 -15.40
CA THR A 119 -7.01 10.53 -16.29
C THR A 119 -7.45 9.24 -15.61
N TYR A 120 -7.24 9.12 -14.31
CA TYR A 120 -7.71 7.98 -13.53
C TYR A 120 -9.25 7.90 -13.53
N LEU A 121 -9.94 9.04 -13.32
CA LEU A 121 -11.42 9.10 -13.30
C LEU A 121 -12.02 8.78 -14.67
N GLU A 122 -11.47 9.32 -15.77
CA GLU A 122 -11.94 9.03 -17.13
C GLU A 122 -11.79 7.55 -17.47
N ASN A 123 -10.63 6.96 -17.22
CA ASN A 123 -10.39 5.54 -17.46
C ASN A 123 -11.30 4.67 -16.60
N THR A 124 -11.45 5.01 -15.32
CA THR A 124 -12.33 4.29 -14.40
C THR A 124 -13.78 4.30 -14.87
N LEU A 125 -14.26 5.45 -15.32
CA LEU A 125 -15.64 5.58 -15.81
C LEU A 125 -15.86 4.79 -17.11
N HIS A 126 -14.95 4.86 -18.04
CA HIS A 126 -15.05 4.16 -19.32
C HIS A 126 -14.98 2.64 -19.16
N GLU A 127 -14.05 2.16 -18.36
CA GLU A 127 -13.83 0.73 -18.14
C GLU A 127 -14.91 0.11 -17.24
N SER A 128 -15.55 0.89 -16.36
CA SER A 128 -16.66 0.39 -15.52
C SER A 128 -17.86 -0.08 -16.34
N LEU A 129 -18.07 0.51 -17.52
CA LEU A 129 -19.17 0.15 -18.41
C LEU A 129 -18.99 -1.21 -19.10
N SER A 130 -17.74 -1.66 -19.24
CA SER A 130 -17.39 -2.91 -19.96
C SER A 130 -16.98 -4.04 -19.03
N TYR A 131 -16.58 -3.74 -17.78
CA TYR A 131 -16.10 -4.74 -16.83
C TYR A 131 -17.22 -5.63 -16.33
N LYS A 132 -16.99 -6.94 -16.32
CA LYS A 132 -17.96 -7.93 -15.82
C LYS A 132 -17.49 -8.52 -14.50
N PRO A 133 -18.42 -8.72 -13.52
CA PRO A 133 -18.08 -9.41 -12.29
C PRO A 133 -17.52 -10.82 -12.54
N GLU A 134 -16.44 -11.13 -11.85
CA GLU A 134 -15.77 -12.43 -11.89
C GLU A 134 -16.06 -13.24 -10.63
N THR A 135 -15.82 -14.56 -10.69
CA THR A 135 -15.97 -15.44 -9.54
C THR A 135 -14.62 -15.63 -8.87
N TYR A 136 -14.56 -15.25 -7.59
CA TYR A 136 -13.37 -15.38 -6.74
C TYR A 136 -13.59 -16.49 -5.73
N GLU A 137 -12.55 -17.25 -5.46
CA GLU A 137 -12.50 -18.22 -4.39
C GLU A 137 -11.61 -17.66 -3.28
N ILE A 138 -12.18 -17.49 -2.09
CA ILE A 138 -11.48 -17.00 -0.91
C ILE A 138 -11.38 -18.14 0.08
N GLU A 139 -10.16 -18.50 0.42
CA GLU A 139 -9.83 -19.46 1.46
C GLU A 139 -9.30 -18.72 2.69
N ASN A 140 -9.85 -19.02 3.85
CA ASN A 140 -9.41 -18.51 5.14
C ASN A 140 -9.48 -19.62 6.21
N GLU A 141 -9.23 -19.30 7.47
CA GLU A 141 -9.27 -20.26 8.58
C GLU A 141 -10.64 -20.90 8.78
N GLU A 142 -11.72 -20.26 8.35
CA GLU A 142 -13.10 -20.75 8.45
C GLU A 142 -13.50 -21.64 7.27
N GLY A 143 -12.69 -21.66 6.20
CA GLY A 143 -12.92 -22.48 5.02
C GLY A 143 -12.86 -21.71 3.70
N THR A 144 -13.42 -22.29 2.66
CA THR A 144 -13.39 -21.75 1.29
C THR A 144 -14.79 -21.28 0.89
N VAL A 145 -14.90 -20.02 0.45
CA VAL A 145 -16.14 -19.43 -0.04
C VAL A 145 -15.95 -18.84 -1.43
N LYS A 146 -16.96 -19.01 -2.30
CA LYS A 146 -16.97 -18.44 -3.65
C LYS A 146 -17.88 -17.22 -3.71
N TYR A 147 -17.31 -16.12 -4.20
CA TYR A 147 -18.03 -14.87 -4.42
C TYR A 147 -18.00 -14.46 -5.89
N LYS A 148 -19.17 -14.12 -6.43
CA LYS A 148 -19.23 -13.39 -7.70
C LYS A 148 -19.26 -11.91 -7.38
N ALA A 149 -18.18 -11.21 -7.64
CA ALA A 149 -17.99 -9.81 -7.24
C ALA A 149 -17.40 -8.96 -8.37
N PHE A 150 -17.77 -7.68 -8.39
CA PHE A 150 -17.17 -6.68 -9.26
C PHE A 150 -15.75 -6.32 -8.79
N LEU A 151 -15.57 -6.21 -7.48
CA LEU A 151 -14.28 -6.07 -6.80
C LEU A 151 -14.34 -6.71 -5.41
N ILE A 152 -13.20 -7.12 -4.90
CA ILE A 152 -12.99 -7.48 -3.50
C ILE A 152 -11.77 -6.70 -3.02
N ALA A 153 -11.92 -5.96 -1.93
CA ALA A 153 -10.83 -5.19 -1.35
C ALA A 153 -10.67 -5.50 0.13
N CYS A 154 -9.43 -5.58 0.58
CA CYS A 154 -9.05 -5.73 1.99
C CYS A 154 -8.27 -4.50 2.42
N GLY A 155 -8.67 -3.89 3.53
CA GLY A 155 -8.01 -2.72 4.10
C GLY A 155 -7.21 -3.08 5.35
N ASN A 156 -5.91 -2.83 5.34
CA ASN A 156 -5.04 -2.76 6.51
C ASN A 156 -4.80 -1.30 6.91
N ALA A 157 -5.16 -0.37 6.05
CA ALA A 157 -5.21 1.06 6.27
C ALA A 157 -6.59 1.62 5.92
N SER A 158 -6.92 2.80 6.43
CA SER A 158 -8.25 3.39 6.28
C SER A 158 -8.58 3.87 4.87
N GLN A 159 -7.60 4.06 4.02
CA GLN A 159 -7.77 4.69 2.71
C GLN A 159 -6.79 4.16 1.65
N TYR A 160 -7.20 4.28 0.38
CA TYR A 160 -6.33 4.05 -0.77
C TYR A 160 -5.30 5.18 -1.00
N GLY A 161 -5.56 6.36 -0.46
CA GLY A 161 -4.84 7.61 -0.71
C GLY A 161 -5.76 8.72 -1.19
N ASN A 162 -5.28 9.96 -1.25
CA ASN A 162 -6.04 11.14 -1.68
C ASN A 162 -7.42 11.29 -1.02
N ASN A 163 -7.54 10.87 0.25
CA ASN A 163 -8.80 10.84 1.02
C ASN A 163 -9.88 9.91 0.43
N ALA A 164 -9.52 8.95 -0.43
CA ALA A 164 -10.42 7.88 -0.86
C ALA A 164 -10.45 6.79 0.22
N TYR A 165 -11.38 6.94 1.17
CA TYR A 165 -11.52 6.05 2.30
C TYR A 165 -12.24 4.75 1.91
N ILE A 166 -11.75 3.61 2.40
CA ILE A 166 -12.33 2.29 2.25
C ILE A 166 -12.76 1.69 3.60
N ALA A 167 -12.02 1.99 4.67
CA ALA A 167 -12.24 1.46 6.00
C ALA A 167 -12.16 2.58 7.05
N CYS A 168 -13.14 3.49 7.02
CA CYS A 168 -13.16 4.66 7.91
C CYS A 168 -13.13 4.33 9.40
N LEU A 169 -13.63 3.16 9.79
CA LEU A 169 -13.73 2.71 11.17
C LEU A 169 -12.64 1.73 11.59
N LEU A 170 -11.56 1.61 10.82
CA LEU A 170 -10.50 0.63 11.08
C LEU A 170 -9.90 0.77 12.48
N TYR A 171 -9.81 2.00 13.01
CA TYR A 171 -9.33 2.27 14.37
C TYR A 171 -10.34 2.02 15.48
N THR A 172 -11.62 1.94 15.15
CA THR A 172 -12.72 1.78 16.12
C THR A 172 -13.22 0.35 16.22
N SER A 173 -12.88 -0.49 15.24
CA SER A 173 -13.16 -1.92 15.28
C SER A 173 -11.99 -2.64 15.93
N PRO A 174 -12.21 -3.46 16.99
CA PRO A 174 -11.17 -4.33 17.46
C PRO A 174 -10.77 -5.26 16.33
N SER A 175 -9.49 -5.20 15.94
CA SER A 175 -8.92 -6.19 15.03
C SER A 175 -9.03 -7.56 15.71
N PRO A 176 -9.60 -8.58 15.08
CA PRO A 176 -9.47 -9.93 15.59
C PRO A 176 -7.99 -10.28 15.59
N ARG A 177 -7.42 -10.44 16.76
CA ARG A 177 -6.05 -10.93 16.99
C ARG A 177 -6.07 -12.44 17.06
#